data_014c02f7a46693afeab887b38cc00181
#
_entry.id   014c02f7a46693afeab887b38cc00181
#
_cell.length_a   1.000
_cell.length_b   1.000
_cell.length_c   1.000
_cell.angle_alpha   90.00
_cell.angle_beta   90.00
_cell.angle_gamma   90.00
#
_symmetry.space_group_name_H-M   'P 1'
#
loop_
_entity.id
_entity.type
_entity.pdbx_description
1 polymer ?
#
loop_
_entity_poly.entity_id
_entity_poly.type
_entity_poly.pdbx_seq_one_letter_code
_entity_poly.pdbx_strand_id
1 'polypeptide(L)'
;EGGAYETWSELGVSVPGCSSDEIVRVSRQNNSGTYAYFQEAVLASAEFKLGSRDMNGSSEVVDLVANTPCAIGYSGLAYATEEVEMPCISLTDRGGCVLPSVESAIDGTYPIARPLLMYTAGEPSGIIKEYMDWIFGEEAQCIILDRGYAPVGSFDCA
;
A
#
# COMPACT_ATOMS: atom_id res chain seq x y z
N GLU A 1 -0.71 18.67 -13.01
CA GLU A 1 0.75 18.56 -13.18
C GLU A 1 1.32 17.96 -11.91
N GLY A 2 1.64 16.66 -11.95
CA GLY A 2 2.09 15.92 -10.78
C GLY A 2 3.43 16.43 -10.23
N GLY A 3 3.55 16.47 -8.91
CA GLY A 3 4.82 16.78 -8.24
C GLY A 3 5.12 18.28 -8.09
N ALA A 4 4.10 19.12 -8.07
CA ALA A 4 4.26 20.58 -7.92
C ALA A 4 4.73 21.00 -6.53
N TYR A 5 4.44 20.21 -5.48
CA TYR A 5 4.68 20.58 -4.10
C TYR A 5 6.01 20.04 -3.57
N GLU A 6 6.74 20.88 -2.83
CA GLU A 6 8.01 20.51 -2.16
C GLU A 6 7.86 20.55 -0.64
N THR A 7 6.90 21.29 -0.13
CA THR A 7 6.72 21.54 1.31
C THR A 7 5.32 21.16 1.77
N TRP A 8 5.20 20.81 3.05
CA TRP A 8 3.91 20.49 3.68
C TRP A 8 3.01 21.71 3.77
N SER A 9 3.58 22.91 3.99
CA SER A 9 2.82 24.17 4.06
C SER A 9 2.15 24.53 2.74
N GLU A 10 2.74 24.18 1.59
CA GLU A 10 2.08 24.34 0.27
C GLU A 10 0.80 23.51 0.13
N LEU A 11 0.70 22.40 0.88
CA LEU A 11 -0.49 21.56 0.97
C LEU A 11 -1.46 22.03 2.08
N GLY A 12 -1.11 23.08 2.83
CA GLY A 12 -1.89 23.53 3.97
C GLY A 12 -1.79 22.60 5.19
N VAL A 13 -0.77 21.73 5.24
CA VAL A 13 -0.56 20.73 6.28
C VAL A 13 0.60 21.16 7.18
N SER A 14 0.43 20.98 8.50
CA SER A 14 1.52 21.12 9.47
C SER A 14 1.82 19.76 10.08
N VAL A 15 3.04 19.26 9.89
CA VAL A 15 3.48 17.95 10.39
C VAL A 15 4.27 18.13 11.69
N PRO A 16 3.82 17.56 12.80
CA PRO A 16 4.53 17.63 14.09
C PRO A 16 5.95 17.07 13.98
N GLY A 17 6.93 17.78 14.51
CA GLY A 17 8.34 17.38 14.49
C GLY A 17 9.06 17.63 13.15
N CYS A 18 8.37 18.02 12.08
CA CYS A 18 8.98 18.39 10.82
C CYS A 18 9.49 19.85 10.88
N SER A 19 10.78 20.03 11.17
CA SER A 19 11.39 21.36 11.31
C SER A 19 11.75 22.02 9.98
N SER A 20 11.99 21.21 8.93
CA SER A 20 12.40 21.71 7.61
C SER A 20 11.23 22.09 6.71
N ASP A 21 10.02 21.63 7.04
CA ASP A 21 8.81 21.72 6.18
C ASP A 21 8.93 21.01 4.82
N GLU A 22 10.10 20.50 4.46
CA GLU A 22 10.35 19.81 3.20
C GLU A 22 9.72 18.39 3.23
N ILE A 23 9.01 18.03 2.17
CA ILE A 23 8.42 16.71 2.02
C ILE A 23 9.50 15.69 1.68
N VAL A 24 9.81 14.78 2.61
CA VAL A 24 10.71 13.65 2.36
C VAL A 24 9.91 12.50 1.74
N ARG A 25 10.06 12.29 0.45
CA ARG A 25 9.35 11.23 -0.28
C ARG A 25 10.09 9.89 -0.14
N VAL A 26 9.38 8.87 0.33
CA VAL A 26 9.88 7.50 0.46
C VAL A 26 9.16 6.61 -0.54
N SER A 27 9.90 6.03 -1.47
CA SER A 27 9.40 5.22 -2.56
C SER A 27 9.91 3.78 -2.47
N ARG A 28 9.51 2.96 -3.40
CA ARG A 28 10.02 1.62 -3.63
C ARG A 28 10.94 1.61 -4.84
N GLN A 29 11.84 0.65 -4.90
CA GLN A 29 12.65 0.41 -6.10
C GLN A 29 11.76 0.05 -7.30
N ASN A 30 12.20 0.39 -8.50
CA ASN A 30 11.42 0.21 -9.75
C ASN A 30 11.15 -1.26 -10.14
N ASN A 31 11.82 -2.22 -9.53
CA ASN A 31 11.55 -3.66 -9.68
C ASN A 31 10.44 -4.18 -8.74
N SER A 32 9.82 -3.31 -7.95
CA SER A 32 8.75 -3.64 -7.02
C SER A 32 7.37 -3.57 -7.69
N GLY A 33 6.54 -4.60 -7.47
CA GLY A 33 5.13 -4.55 -7.90
C GLY A 33 4.34 -3.44 -7.22
N THR A 34 4.72 -3.01 -6.00
CA THR A 34 4.10 -1.86 -5.32
C THR A 34 4.47 -0.54 -6.00
N TYR A 35 5.70 -0.40 -6.49
CA TYR A 35 6.12 0.75 -7.31
C TYR A 35 5.28 0.85 -8.59
N ALA A 36 5.24 -0.25 -9.37
CA ALA A 36 4.50 -0.27 -10.63
C ALA A 36 3.01 0.03 -10.44
N TYR A 37 2.40 -0.55 -9.40
CA TYR A 37 0.99 -0.30 -9.10
C TYR A 37 0.73 1.15 -8.68
N PHE A 38 1.57 1.73 -7.83
CA PHE A 38 1.41 3.13 -7.41
C PHE A 38 1.57 4.08 -8.61
N GLN A 39 2.51 3.80 -9.50
CA GLN A 39 2.69 4.57 -10.73
C GLN A 39 1.44 4.53 -11.61
N GLU A 40 0.86 3.34 -11.79
CA GLU A 40 -0.35 3.18 -12.60
C GLU A 40 -1.58 3.81 -11.94
N ALA A 41 -1.87 3.45 -10.69
CA ALA A 41 -3.13 3.79 -10.04
C ALA A 41 -3.18 5.24 -9.50
N VAL A 42 -2.04 5.78 -9.05
CA VAL A 42 -1.98 7.10 -8.41
C VAL A 42 -1.40 8.15 -9.34
N LEU A 43 -0.32 7.82 -10.06
CA LEU A 43 0.33 8.77 -10.96
C LEU A 43 -0.19 8.71 -12.41
N ALA A 44 -1.21 7.90 -12.69
CA ALA A 44 -1.76 7.70 -14.04
C ALA A 44 -0.64 7.37 -15.06
N SER A 45 0.30 6.53 -14.66
CA SER A 45 1.50 6.12 -15.40
C SER A 45 2.52 7.24 -15.69
N ALA A 46 2.40 8.39 -15.02
CA ALA A 46 3.44 9.41 -15.09
C ALA A 46 4.70 8.97 -14.32
N GLU A 47 5.82 9.58 -14.66
CA GLU A 47 7.09 9.32 -13.97
C GLU A 47 7.08 9.85 -12.52
N PHE A 48 7.75 9.12 -11.64
CA PHE A 48 7.98 9.58 -10.28
C PHE A 48 8.87 10.82 -10.27
N LYS A 49 8.58 11.72 -9.33
CA LYS A 49 9.44 12.87 -9.09
C LYS A 49 10.81 12.40 -8.57
N LEU A 50 11.87 12.97 -9.11
CA LEU A 50 13.23 12.68 -8.68
C LEU A 50 13.47 13.11 -7.22
N GLY A 51 14.45 12.46 -6.56
CA GLY A 51 14.83 12.77 -5.19
C GLY A 51 14.06 12.00 -4.11
N SER A 52 13.28 10.98 -4.49
CA SER A 52 12.73 10.02 -3.53
C SER A 52 13.82 9.13 -2.93
N ARG A 53 13.59 8.65 -1.71
CA ARG A 53 14.41 7.61 -1.08
C ARG A 53 13.82 6.26 -1.42
N ASP A 54 14.49 5.49 -2.26
CA ASP A 54 13.97 4.24 -2.81
C ASP A 54 14.34 3.04 -1.93
N MET A 55 13.34 2.43 -1.31
CA MET A 55 13.49 1.29 -0.41
C MET A 55 13.26 -0.03 -1.13
N ASN A 56 14.00 -1.06 -0.73
CA ASN A 56 13.89 -2.40 -1.30
C ASN A 56 12.62 -3.13 -0.83
N GLY A 57 12.25 -3.00 0.45
CA GLY A 57 11.12 -3.67 1.09
C GLY A 57 10.02 -2.73 1.58
N SER A 58 8.82 -3.27 1.82
CA SER A 58 7.68 -2.54 2.39
C SER A 58 7.93 -2.14 3.84
N SER A 59 8.54 -3.01 4.64
CA SER A 59 8.92 -2.71 6.03
C SER A 59 9.92 -1.55 6.09
N GLU A 60 10.93 -1.54 5.20
CA GLU A 60 11.91 -0.46 5.15
C GLU A 60 11.28 0.92 4.85
N VAL A 61 10.21 0.95 4.03
CA VAL A 61 9.43 2.18 3.81
C VAL A 61 8.80 2.64 5.11
N VAL A 62 8.09 1.75 5.81
CA VAL A 62 7.40 2.06 7.07
C VAL A 62 8.40 2.51 8.13
N ASP A 63 9.50 1.78 8.32
CA ASP A 63 10.56 2.12 9.27
C ASP A 63 11.17 3.49 9.00
N LEU A 64 11.42 3.81 7.71
CA LEU A 64 12.00 5.10 7.36
C LEU A 64 11.01 6.25 7.59
N VAL A 65 9.73 6.06 7.28
CA VAL A 65 8.68 7.06 7.54
C VAL A 65 8.52 7.28 9.04
N ALA A 66 8.44 6.22 9.85
CA ALA A 66 8.33 6.30 11.30
C ALA A 66 9.48 7.10 11.95
N ASN A 67 10.69 6.97 11.40
CA ASN A 67 11.90 7.64 11.92
C ASN A 67 12.24 8.97 11.22
N THR A 68 11.36 9.48 10.35
CA THR A 68 11.62 10.72 9.61
C THR A 68 10.37 11.62 9.66
N PRO A 69 10.30 12.61 10.57
CA PRO A 69 9.07 13.38 10.82
C PRO A 69 8.45 14.07 9.61
N CYS A 70 9.24 14.41 8.60
CA CYS A 70 8.76 15.06 7.37
C CYS A 70 8.44 14.07 6.24
N ALA A 71 8.49 12.76 6.51
CA ALA A 71 8.37 11.76 5.46
C ALA A 71 6.93 11.37 5.15
N ILE A 72 6.72 11.04 3.89
CA ILE A 72 5.55 10.33 3.39
C ILE A 72 6.00 9.21 2.46
N GLY A 73 5.34 8.07 2.53
CA GLY A 73 5.63 6.92 1.69
C GLY A 73 4.39 6.11 1.36
N TYR A 74 4.56 5.06 0.58
CA TYR A 74 3.50 4.09 0.27
C TYR A 74 4.01 2.66 0.45
N SER A 75 3.16 1.81 1.03
CA SER A 75 3.50 0.44 1.38
C SER A 75 2.25 -0.44 1.35
N GLY A 76 2.41 -1.76 1.49
CA GLY A 76 1.29 -2.65 1.74
C GLY A 76 0.72 -2.45 3.15
N LEU A 77 -0.60 -2.49 3.29
CA LEU A 77 -1.32 -2.28 4.57
C LEU A 77 -0.80 -3.20 5.69
N ALA A 78 -0.49 -4.46 5.38
CA ALA A 78 0.01 -5.46 6.34
C ALA A 78 1.36 -5.09 7.01
N TYR A 79 2.05 -4.08 6.50
CA TYR A 79 3.32 -3.59 7.06
C TYR A 79 3.16 -2.34 7.92
N ALA A 80 1.97 -1.76 7.98
CA ALA A 80 1.72 -0.58 8.81
C ALA A 80 1.89 -0.93 10.30
N THR A 81 2.53 -0.01 11.04
CA THR A 81 2.72 -0.10 12.49
C THR A 81 2.03 1.07 13.18
N GLU A 82 1.90 1.00 14.50
CA GLU A 82 1.35 2.11 15.31
C GLU A 82 2.21 3.38 15.28
N GLU A 83 3.42 3.29 14.73
CA GLU A 83 4.36 4.41 14.63
C GLU A 83 4.14 5.30 13.39
N VAL A 84 3.23 4.90 12.49
CA VAL A 84 2.89 5.66 11.28
C VAL A 84 1.41 5.98 11.20
N GLU A 85 1.09 7.17 10.74
CA GLU A 85 -0.27 7.57 10.44
C GLU A 85 -0.63 7.19 8.99
N MET A 86 -1.82 6.66 8.80
CA MET A 86 -2.35 6.32 7.48
C MET A 86 -3.46 7.31 7.12
N PRO A 87 -3.22 8.23 6.18
CA PRO A 87 -4.26 9.16 5.75
C PRO A 87 -5.36 8.43 4.97
N CYS A 88 -6.57 8.92 5.07
CA CYS A 88 -7.65 8.49 4.20
C CYS A 88 -7.45 9.01 2.76
N ILE A 89 -7.94 8.27 1.79
CA ILE A 89 -7.85 8.61 0.36
C ILE A 89 -9.24 8.92 -0.20
N SER A 90 -9.31 9.99 -0.99
CA SER A 90 -10.47 10.33 -1.82
C SER A 90 -10.06 10.44 -3.28
N LEU A 91 -10.89 9.95 -4.19
CA LEU A 91 -10.67 10.09 -5.63
C LEU A 91 -11.08 11.46 -6.18
N THR A 92 -11.78 12.26 -5.39
CA THR A 92 -12.28 13.58 -5.81
C THR A 92 -12.17 14.59 -4.67
N ASP A 93 -12.00 15.86 -5.01
CA ASP A 93 -11.89 16.95 -4.04
C ASP A 93 -13.12 17.12 -3.11
N ARG A 94 -14.27 16.57 -3.51
CA ARG A 94 -15.54 16.65 -2.77
C ARG A 94 -16.10 15.28 -2.38
N GLY A 95 -15.37 14.21 -2.66
CA GLY A 95 -15.76 12.85 -2.34
C GLY A 95 -15.54 12.51 -0.87
N GLY A 96 -16.19 11.45 -0.43
CA GLY A 96 -15.88 10.84 0.86
C GLY A 96 -14.45 10.30 0.85
N CYS A 97 -13.78 10.42 2.00
CA CYS A 97 -12.43 9.95 2.23
C CYS A 97 -12.50 8.58 2.92
N VAL A 98 -11.79 7.58 2.40
CA VAL A 98 -11.78 6.20 2.91
C VAL A 98 -10.45 5.89 3.57
N LEU A 99 -10.47 5.42 4.81
CA LEU A 99 -9.29 4.92 5.51
C LEU A 99 -8.89 3.54 4.98
N PRO A 100 -7.58 3.26 4.90
CA PRO A 100 -7.11 1.93 4.55
C PRO A 100 -7.44 0.95 5.69
N SER A 101 -8.14 -0.12 5.37
CA SER A 101 -8.40 -1.24 6.27
C SER A 101 -8.59 -2.52 5.46
N VAL A 102 -8.56 -3.67 6.14
CA VAL A 102 -8.87 -4.96 5.52
C VAL A 102 -10.29 -4.95 4.97
N GLU A 103 -11.26 -4.40 5.72
CA GLU A 103 -12.65 -4.31 5.33
C GLU A 103 -12.82 -3.46 4.07
N SER A 104 -12.20 -2.26 4.03
CA SER A 104 -12.30 -1.37 2.87
C SER A 104 -11.56 -1.88 1.64
N ALA A 105 -10.61 -2.80 1.83
CA ALA A 105 -9.97 -3.52 0.72
C ALA A 105 -10.85 -4.66 0.19
N ILE A 106 -11.56 -5.40 1.08
CA ILE A 106 -12.47 -6.49 0.70
C ILE A 106 -13.71 -5.95 -0.04
N ASP A 107 -14.33 -4.90 0.48
CA ASP A 107 -15.55 -4.32 -0.11
C ASP A 107 -15.26 -3.41 -1.32
N GLY A 108 -13.98 -3.17 -1.63
CA GLY A 108 -13.55 -2.38 -2.78
C GLY A 108 -13.78 -0.87 -2.64
N THR A 109 -14.05 -0.38 -1.44
CA THR A 109 -14.24 1.06 -1.19
C THR A 109 -12.92 1.83 -1.09
N TYR A 110 -11.82 1.16 -0.69
CA TYR A 110 -10.49 1.79 -0.68
C TYR A 110 -9.95 1.94 -2.11
N PRO A 111 -9.70 3.17 -2.59
CA PRO A 111 -9.53 3.43 -4.03
C PRO A 111 -8.26 2.84 -4.64
N ILE A 112 -7.24 2.55 -3.84
CA ILE A 112 -5.93 2.07 -4.29
C ILE A 112 -5.59 0.67 -3.75
N ALA A 113 -6.61 -0.16 -3.54
CA ALA A 113 -6.43 -1.58 -3.26
C ALA A 113 -6.18 -2.39 -4.54
N ARG A 114 -5.37 -3.44 -4.44
CA ARG A 114 -5.13 -4.37 -5.55
C ARG A 114 -5.04 -5.81 -5.05
N PRO A 115 -5.42 -6.81 -5.88
CA PRO A 115 -5.18 -8.21 -5.55
C PRO A 115 -3.68 -8.55 -5.59
N LEU A 116 -3.29 -9.53 -4.80
CA LEU A 116 -2.03 -10.27 -4.97
C LEU A 116 -2.29 -11.43 -5.91
N LEU A 117 -1.44 -11.58 -6.93
CA LEU A 117 -1.63 -12.57 -7.98
C LEU A 117 -0.62 -13.71 -7.83
N MET A 118 -1.09 -14.93 -8.07
CA MET A 118 -0.25 -16.12 -8.23
C MET A 118 -0.26 -16.54 -9.70
N TYR A 119 0.88 -17.02 -10.17
CA TYR A 119 1.05 -17.47 -11.56
C TYR A 119 1.52 -18.92 -11.61
N THR A 120 0.91 -19.69 -12.49
CA THR A 120 1.32 -21.06 -12.79
C THR A 120 1.67 -21.19 -14.27
N ALA A 121 2.56 -22.13 -14.62
CA ALA A 121 2.88 -22.44 -16.02
C ALA A 121 1.79 -23.36 -16.61
N GLY A 122 0.69 -22.76 -17.07
CA GLY A 122 -0.50 -23.47 -17.55
C GLY A 122 -1.45 -23.85 -16.42
N GLU A 123 -2.41 -24.73 -16.71
CA GLU A 123 -3.40 -25.20 -15.73
C GLU A 123 -2.73 -25.96 -14.58
N PRO A 124 -3.00 -25.60 -13.32
CA PRO A 124 -2.38 -26.26 -12.17
C PRO A 124 -2.81 -27.73 -12.08
N SER A 125 -1.86 -28.61 -11.82
CA SER A 125 -2.09 -30.05 -11.65
C SER A 125 -1.18 -30.64 -10.57
N GLY A 126 -1.52 -31.83 -10.06
CA GLY A 126 -0.76 -32.52 -9.01
C GLY A 126 -0.61 -31.61 -7.77
N ILE A 127 0.58 -31.59 -7.20
CA ILE A 127 0.88 -30.84 -5.96
C ILE A 127 0.65 -29.33 -6.10
N ILE A 128 0.84 -28.76 -7.30
CA ILE A 128 0.56 -27.34 -7.55
C ILE A 128 -0.93 -27.07 -7.41
N LYS A 129 -1.77 -27.95 -7.96
CA LYS A 129 -3.23 -27.81 -7.80
C LYS A 129 -3.66 -27.97 -6.34
N GLU A 130 -3.12 -28.96 -5.63
CA GLU A 130 -3.42 -29.16 -4.20
C GLU A 130 -3.05 -27.92 -3.38
N TYR A 131 -1.90 -27.30 -3.64
CA TYR A 131 -1.50 -26.05 -2.99
C TYR A 131 -2.42 -24.88 -3.34
N MET A 132 -2.82 -24.75 -4.61
CA MET A 132 -3.76 -23.69 -5.03
C MET A 132 -5.13 -23.88 -4.38
N ASP A 133 -5.63 -25.12 -4.33
CA ASP A 133 -6.90 -25.44 -3.68
C ASP A 133 -6.84 -25.14 -2.16
N TRP A 134 -5.73 -25.43 -1.51
CA TRP A 134 -5.52 -25.12 -0.10
C TRP A 134 -5.45 -23.61 0.14
N ILE A 135 -4.69 -22.84 -0.66
CA ILE A 135 -4.50 -21.39 -0.43
C ILE A 135 -5.82 -20.61 -0.61
N PHE A 136 -6.74 -21.11 -1.43
CA PHE A 136 -8.10 -20.54 -1.56
C PHE A 136 -9.09 -21.11 -0.53
N GLY A 137 -8.69 -22.08 0.27
CA GLY A 137 -9.49 -22.64 1.36
C GLY A 137 -9.48 -21.79 2.61
N GLU A 138 -10.43 -22.05 3.50
CA GLU A 138 -10.68 -21.28 4.73
C GLU A 138 -9.44 -21.18 5.62
N GLU A 139 -8.74 -22.30 5.87
CA GLU A 139 -7.54 -22.33 6.71
C GLU A 139 -6.47 -21.32 6.24
N ALA A 140 -6.13 -21.36 4.95
CA ALA A 140 -5.12 -20.47 4.40
C ALA A 140 -5.61 -19.01 4.34
N GLN A 141 -6.87 -18.79 4.05
CA GLN A 141 -7.44 -17.45 4.01
C GLN A 141 -7.52 -16.81 5.41
N CYS A 142 -7.72 -17.60 6.44
CA CYS A 142 -7.63 -17.12 7.82
C CYS A 142 -6.17 -16.78 8.22
N ILE A 143 -5.20 -17.55 7.76
CA ILE A 143 -3.78 -17.18 7.92
C ILE A 143 -3.46 -15.86 7.19
N ILE A 144 -4.00 -15.65 5.99
CA ILE A 144 -3.85 -14.41 5.21
C ILE A 144 -4.41 -13.22 5.99
N LEU A 145 -5.60 -13.38 6.56
CA LEU A 145 -6.24 -12.35 7.40
C LEU A 145 -5.42 -12.05 8.65
N ASP A 146 -4.93 -13.06 9.37
CA ASP A 146 -4.07 -12.91 10.55
C ASP A 146 -2.77 -12.14 10.24
N ARG A 147 -2.31 -12.23 9.00
CA ARG A 147 -1.14 -11.48 8.50
C ARG A 147 -1.46 -10.07 8.00
N GLY A 148 -2.67 -9.58 8.21
CA GLY A 148 -3.08 -8.22 7.84
C GLY A 148 -3.39 -8.03 6.35
N TYR A 149 -3.58 -9.13 5.60
CA TYR A 149 -4.00 -9.07 4.20
C TYR A 149 -5.50 -9.36 4.08
N ALA A 150 -6.13 -8.77 3.08
CA ALA A 150 -7.52 -9.04 2.76
C ALA A 150 -7.68 -10.42 2.13
N PRO A 151 -8.49 -11.33 2.71
CA PRO A 151 -8.82 -12.61 2.08
C PRO A 151 -9.66 -12.41 0.82
N VAL A 152 -9.73 -13.43 -0.05
CA VAL A 152 -10.47 -13.37 -1.33
C VAL A 152 -11.99 -13.47 -1.16
N GLY A 153 -12.48 -13.67 0.05
CA GLY A 153 -13.89 -13.79 0.37
C GLY A 153 -14.14 -13.71 1.87
N SER A 154 -15.38 -13.94 2.28
CA SER A 154 -15.75 -14.03 3.70
C SER A 154 -15.50 -15.43 4.21
N PHE A 155 -14.70 -15.57 5.27
CA PHE A 155 -14.37 -16.83 5.95
C PHE A 155 -14.65 -16.70 7.45
N ASP A 156 -15.00 -17.81 8.09
CA ASP A 156 -15.23 -17.86 9.54
C ASP A 156 -13.89 -18.16 10.23
N CYS A 157 -13.15 -17.09 10.50
CA CYS A 157 -11.83 -17.16 11.12
C CYS A 157 -12.00 -16.94 12.63
N ALA A 158 -11.97 -18.04 13.41
CA ALA A 158 -12.10 -18.05 14.86
C ALA A 158 -10.81 -17.59 15.56
#